data_c126e78fbd364b474024767fe7dc8c51
#
_entry.id   c126e78fbd364b474024767fe7dc8c51
#
_cell.length_a   1.000
_cell.length_b   1.000
_cell.length_c   1.000
_cell.angle_alpha   90.00
_cell.angle_beta   90.00
_cell.angle_gamma   90.00
#
_symmetry.space_group_name_H-M   'P 1'
#
loop_
_entity.id
_entity.type
_entity.pdbx_description
1 polymer ?
#
loop_
_entity_poly.entity_id
_entity_poly.type
_entity_poly.pdbx_seq_one_letter_code
_entity_poly.pdbx_strand_id
1 'polypeptide(L)'
;ALERDNYEVRDLRWSPLDKDVSVPGEPANGCVSSDPDCLPNAALLVIAGPKDILPAAHASALSRYLLGKELDAAGNLVDRREAGRLMFLAEPEIPETFSAFMAVWGVLVGQGYIRDEDRSVQGLPHTLQLQTNNPLQFTAESTRSIDPQVLATLIGITAPKGQSLGNVRMPGAAPIRISQDPNRDSAPLAFTSNNSYLIPDLDRVEPNKGTGAQSDPQGPFSPVFFVQAFGPLGAPDATSQPSDTEIARMVVFGDSDFVNNLNYNLGSGADFFLNSANYLLGDYSLVSVRPKAFTFRELNLNRNEYNFVRFSSWLFMPGLLGLMAAFVWWVRR
;
A
#
# COMPACT_ATOMS: atom_id res chain seq x y z
N ALA A 1 5.67 14.11 3.30
CA ALA A 1 4.23 14.10 3.12
C ALA A 1 3.53 14.27 4.46
N LEU A 2 3.67 13.33 5.37
CA LEU A 2 3.02 13.36 6.70
C LEU A 2 3.31 14.65 7.49
N GLU A 3 4.54 15.15 7.48
CA GLU A 3 4.90 16.40 8.15
C GLU A 3 4.15 17.62 7.60
N ARG A 4 3.79 17.61 6.31
CA ARG A 4 2.96 18.67 5.71
C ARG A 4 1.51 18.65 6.19
N ASP A 5 1.06 17.48 6.63
CA ASP A 5 -0.27 17.27 7.20
C ASP A 5 -0.26 17.41 8.74
N ASN A 6 0.77 18.05 9.29
CA ASN A 6 0.99 18.34 10.72
C ASN A 6 1.23 17.09 11.60
N TYR A 7 1.71 15.99 11.03
CA TYR A 7 2.17 14.87 11.82
C TYR A 7 3.62 15.02 12.22
N GLU A 8 3.95 14.66 13.43
CA GLU A 8 5.32 14.51 13.88
C GLU A 8 5.85 13.16 13.42
N VAL A 9 6.81 13.17 12.50
CA VAL A 9 7.42 11.96 11.94
C VAL A 9 8.79 11.77 12.60
N ARG A 10 9.01 10.59 13.15
CA ARG A 10 10.25 10.21 13.83
C ARG A 10 10.76 8.87 13.34
N ASP A 11 12.07 8.72 13.28
CA ASP A 11 12.68 7.43 13.02
C ASP A 11 12.63 6.56 14.27
N LEU A 12 12.15 5.33 14.12
CA LEU A 12 12.12 4.37 15.22
C LEU A 12 13.53 3.96 15.61
N ARG A 13 13.90 4.15 16.87
CA ARG A 13 15.18 3.71 17.40
C ARG A 13 15.09 2.25 17.86
N TRP A 14 15.81 1.38 17.14
CA TRP A 14 15.93 -0.03 17.50
C TRP A 14 17.19 -0.35 18.33
N SER A 15 18.03 0.65 18.56
CA SER A 15 19.41 0.49 19.03
C SER A 15 19.61 -0.38 20.29
N PRO A 16 18.68 -0.50 21.20
CA PRO A 16 18.85 -1.32 22.39
C PRO A 16 18.56 -2.81 22.20
N LEU A 17 17.93 -3.19 21.08
CA LEU A 17 17.61 -4.59 20.81
C LEU A 17 18.82 -5.40 20.33
N ASP A 18 19.92 -4.72 19.95
CA ASP A 18 21.21 -5.35 19.64
C ASP A 18 22.05 -5.68 20.87
N LYS A 19 21.66 -5.19 22.06
CA LYS A 19 22.32 -5.56 23.31
C LYS A 19 21.61 -6.74 23.93
N ASP A 20 22.40 -7.72 24.37
CA ASP A 20 21.92 -8.85 25.16
C ASP A 20 20.91 -8.38 26.21
N VAL A 21 19.70 -8.93 26.14
CA VAL A 21 18.53 -8.57 26.93
C VAL A 21 18.73 -8.82 28.43
N SER A 22 19.94 -9.14 28.85
CA SER A 22 20.32 -9.60 30.20
C SER A 22 20.90 -8.51 31.11
N VAL A 23 20.85 -7.23 30.74
CA VAL A 23 21.31 -6.16 31.62
C VAL A 23 20.20 -5.83 32.63
N PRO A 24 20.35 -6.21 33.92
CA PRO A 24 19.36 -5.92 34.94
C PRO A 24 19.17 -4.41 35.07
N GLY A 25 17.95 -3.92 34.87
CA GLY A 25 17.58 -2.53 35.03
C GLY A 25 17.39 -1.72 33.76
N GLU A 26 17.70 -2.27 32.56
CA GLU A 26 17.28 -1.69 31.31
C GLU A 26 15.92 -2.27 30.89
N PRO A 27 14.95 -1.44 30.42
CA PRO A 27 13.68 -1.96 29.94
C PRO A 27 13.93 -2.90 28.77
N ALA A 28 13.23 -4.03 28.73
CA ALA A 28 13.40 -5.11 27.74
C ALA A 28 13.24 -4.68 26.27
N ASN A 29 12.77 -3.44 26.04
CA ASN A 29 12.69 -2.82 24.74
C ASN A 29 13.77 -1.75 24.52
N GLY A 30 14.67 -1.55 25.50
CA GLY A 30 15.65 -0.47 25.49
C GLY A 30 15.07 0.93 25.41
N CYS A 31 13.77 1.07 25.56
CA CYS A 31 13.03 2.31 25.51
C CYS A 31 12.48 2.64 26.91
N VAL A 32 12.67 3.86 27.34
CA VAL A 32 11.93 4.40 28.49
C VAL A 32 10.53 4.78 28.00
N SER A 33 9.49 4.42 28.74
CA SER A 33 8.09 4.68 28.36
C SER A 33 7.78 6.17 28.07
N SER A 34 8.64 7.07 28.51
CA SER A 34 8.56 8.52 28.27
C SER A 34 9.31 8.97 27.00
N ASP A 35 10.09 8.11 26.35
CA ASP A 35 10.83 8.48 25.13
C ASP A 35 9.88 8.44 23.91
N PRO A 36 9.64 9.59 23.25
CA PRO A 36 8.75 9.63 22.10
C PRO A 36 9.25 8.85 20.89
N ASP A 37 10.54 8.52 20.81
CA ASP A 37 11.14 7.74 19.73
C ASP A 37 10.95 6.23 19.93
N CYS A 38 10.27 5.83 20.99
CA CYS A 38 10.01 4.43 21.30
C CYS A 38 8.73 3.90 20.67
N LEU A 39 8.80 2.67 20.18
CA LEU A 39 7.67 1.98 19.55
C LEU A 39 6.36 2.03 20.36
N PRO A 40 6.34 1.80 21.70
CA PRO A 40 5.11 1.90 22.48
C PRO A 40 4.39 3.25 22.38
N ASN A 41 5.09 4.33 22.10
CA ASN A 41 4.53 5.68 22.02
C ASN A 41 4.10 6.10 20.61
N ALA A 42 4.41 5.26 19.60
CA ALA A 42 3.98 5.54 18.23
C ALA A 42 2.46 5.42 18.09
N ALA A 43 1.82 6.47 17.61
CA ALA A 43 0.40 6.44 17.27
C ALA A 43 0.15 5.63 15.99
N LEU A 44 1.08 5.66 15.05
CA LEU A 44 1.09 4.91 13.80
C LEU A 44 2.54 4.49 13.51
N LEU A 45 2.75 3.21 13.24
CA LEU A 45 4.00 2.71 12.72
C LEU A 45 3.92 2.57 11.20
N VAL A 46 4.92 3.10 10.51
CA VAL A 46 5.08 2.93 9.06
C VAL A 46 6.33 2.12 8.79
N ILE A 47 6.18 0.98 8.11
CA ILE A 47 7.30 0.17 7.63
C ILE A 47 7.24 0.22 6.10
N ALA A 48 8.27 0.81 5.48
CA ALA A 48 8.29 1.04 4.05
C ALA A 48 9.47 0.33 3.38
N GLY A 49 9.16 -0.62 2.48
CA GLY A 49 10.11 -1.33 1.64
C GLY A 49 11.28 -1.95 2.40
N PRO A 50 11.06 -2.78 3.44
CA PRO A 50 12.14 -3.33 4.24
C PRO A 50 13.07 -4.18 3.37
N LYS A 51 14.38 -3.96 3.50
CA LYS A 51 15.43 -4.69 2.74
C LYS A 51 16.25 -5.61 3.64
N ASP A 52 16.34 -5.29 4.91
CA ASP A 52 17.11 -6.07 5.89
C ASP A 52 16.21 -7.08 6.62
N ILE A 53 16.81 -8.07 7.25
CA ILE A 53 16.10 -9.06 8.05
C ILE A 53 15.46 -8.41 9.29
N LEU A 54 14.30 -8.91 9.69
CA LEU A 54 13.65 -8.54 10.95
C LEU A 54 14.17 -9.47 12.07
N PRO A 55 14.95 -8.97 13.05
CA PRO A 55 15.38 -9.78 14.18
C PRO A 55 14.20 -10.26 15.03
N ALA A 56 14.30 -11.43 15.62
CA ALA A 56 13.23 -12.04 16.42
C ALA A 56 12.76 -11.15 17.60
N ALA A 57 13.69 -10.44 18.23
CA ALA A 57 13.37 -9.49 19.30
C ALA A 57 12.50 -8.32 18.80
N HIS A 58 12.81 -7.79 17.60
CA HIS A 58 12.02 -6.75 16.96
C HIS A 58 10.64 -7.26 16.55
N ALA A 59 10.56 -8.47 15.98
CA ALA A 59 9.28 -9.10 15.65
C ALA A 59 8.38 -9.27 16.88
N SER A 60 8.97 -9.66 18.01
CA SER A 60 8.26 -9.76 19.28
C SER A 60 7.78 -8.40 19.81
N ALA A 61 8.60 -7.36 19.68
CA ALA A 61 8.23 -6.00 20.08
C ALA A 61 7.09 -5.46 19.19
N LEU A 62 7.15 -5.68 17.87
CA LEU A 62 6.09 -5.34 16.93
C LEU A 62 4.78 -6.07 17.26
N SER A 63 4.85 -7.36 17.58
CA SER A 63 3.66 -8.13 17.99
C SER A 63 3.04 -7.57 19.26
N ARG A 64 3.84 -7.23 20.28
CA ARG A 64 3.33 -6.58 21.49
C ARG A 64 2.68 -5.23 21.19
N TYR A 65 3.33 -4.41 20.35
CA TYR A 65 2.78 -3.14 19.91
C TYR A 65 1.40 -3.33 19.26
N LEU A 66 1.27 -4.28 18.32
CA LEU A 66 0.02 -4.56 17.64
C LEU A 66 -1.06 -5.09 18.61
N LEU A 67 -0.69 -5.88 19.59
CA LEU A 67 -1.59 -6.39 20.63
C LEU A 67 -2.00 -5.32 21.67
N GLY A 68 -1.43 -4.13 21.64
CA GLY A 68 -1.62 -3.15 22.71
C GLY A 68 -1.01 -3.56 24.03
N LYS A 69 0.06 -4.35 23.99
CA LYS A 69 0.80 -4.81 25.17
C LYS A 69 2.19 -4.16 25.23
N GLU A 70 2.66 -3.92 26.42
CA GLU A 70 4.04 -3.46 26.65
C GLU A 70 4.65 -4.23 27.82
N LEU A 71 5.97 -4.16 27.95
CA LEU A 71 6.67 -4.71 29.13
C LEU A 71 6.87 -3.60 30.15
N ASP A 72 6.48 -3.86 31.39
CA ASP A 72 6.82 -2.99 32.52
C ASP A 72 8.32 -3.08 32.89
N ALA A 73 8.75 -2.28 33.83
CA ALA A 73 10.14 -2.28 34.32
C ALA A 73 10.59 -3.61 34.93
N ALA A 74 9.66 -4.49 35.31
CA ALA A 74 9.91 -5.81 35.83
C ALA A 74 9.88 -6.92 34.76
N GLY A 75 9.57 -6.54 33.48
CA GLY A 75 9.46 -7.47 32.36
C GLY A 75 8.11 -8.19 32.26
N ASN A 76 7.07 -7.75 32.98
CA ASN A 76 5.74 -8.31 32.89
C ASN A 76 4.97 -7.64 31.74
N LEU A 77 4.12 -8.41 31.06
CA LEU A 77 3.20 -7.88 30.06
C LEU A 77 2.08 -7.09 30.74
N VAL A 78 1.94 -5.83 30.37
CA VAL A 78 0.87 -4.95 30.82
C VAL A 78 0.09 -4.42 29.63
N ASP A 79 -1.18 -4.08 29.86
CA ASP A 79 -2.03 -3.53 28.83
C ASP A 79 -1.65 -2.07 28.52
N ARG A 80 -1.45 -1.80 27.26
CA ARG A 80 -1.37 -0.45 26.72
C ARG A 80 -2.77 0.12 26.54
N ARG A 81 -2.89 1.45 26.35
CA ARG A 81 -4.18 2.10 26.16
C ARG A 81 -4.93 1.62 24.91
N GLU A 82 -4.19 1.36 23.82
CA GLU A 82 -4.77 1.01 22.51
C GLU A 82 -3.87 0.01 21.77
N ALA A 83 -4.47 -0.88 21.01
CA ALA A 83 -3.78 -1.74 20.06
C ALA A 83 -3.06 -0.92 18.98
N GLY A 84 -2.00 -1.47 18.45
CA GLY A 84 -1.13 -0.79 17.49
C GLY A 84 -1.79 -0.58 16.14
N ARG A 85 -1.30 0.43 15.44
CA ARG A 85 -1.72 0.77 14.07
C ARG A 85 -0.51 0.70 13.15
N LEU A 86 -0.62 -0.05 12.07
CA LEU A 86 0.49 -0.34 11.18
C LEU A 86 0.13 0.04 9.73
N MET A 87 1.00 0.78 9.09
CA MET A 87 1.03 0.92 7.64
C MET A 87 2.25 0.16 7.12
N PHE A 88 2.02 -0.91 6.38
CA PHE A 88 3.07 -1.75 5.84
C PHE A 88 3.12 -1.63 4.32
N LEU A 89 4.21 -1.10 3.79
CA LEU A 89 4.47 -0.97 2.37
C LEU A 89 5.46 -2.06 1.99
N ALA A 90 4.93 -3.16 1.46
CA ALA A 90 5.72 -4.31 1.04
C ALA A 90 6.36 -4.07 -0.33
N GLU A 91 7.21 -5.00 -0.71
CA GLU A 91 7.76 -5.16 -2.04
C GLU A 91 7.63 -6.64 -2.44
N PRO A 92 7.66 -6.99 -3.72
CA PRO A 92 7.64 -8.40 -4.15
C PRO A 92 8.78 -9.23 -3.58
N GLU A 93 9.89 -8.61 -3.24
CA GLU A 93 11.11 -9.24 -2.74
C GLU A 93 11.41 -8.86 -1.28
N ILE A 94 10.37 -8.79 -0.44
CA ILE A 94 10.61 -8.50 0.99
C ILE A 94 11.38 -9.65 1.65
N PRO A 95 12.20 -9.36 2.69
CA PRO A 95 12.86 -10.40 3.46
C PRO A 95 11.87 -11.41 4.07
N GLU A 96 12.21 -12.69 4.05
CA GLU A 96 11.37 -13.78 4.56
C GLU A 96 10.92 -13.55 6.00
N THR A 97 11.76 -12.93 6.83
CA THR A 97 11.44 -12.63 8.23
C THR A 97 10.28 -11.64 8.37
N PHE A 98 10.17 -10.65 7.48
CA PHE A 98 9.01 -9.75 7.43
C PHE A 98 7.78 -10.45 6.86
N SER A 99 7.95 -11.26 5.81
CA SER A 99 6.88 -12.05 5.24
C SER A 99 6.29 -13.02 6.28
N ALA A 100 7.16 -13.71 7.04
CA ALA A 100 6.75 -14.59 8.13
C ALA A 100 6.05 -13.83 9.27
N PHE A 101 6.57 -12.66 9.66
CA PHE A 101 5.91 -11.80 10.65
C PHE A 101 4.49 -11.40 10.19
N MET A 102 4.34 -10.92 8.98
CA MET A 102 3.04 -10.54 8.44
C MET A 102 2.11 -11.75 8.30
N ALA A 103 2.65 -12.92 7.94
CA ALA A 103 1.88 -14.16 7.86
C ALA A 103 1.29 -14.58 9.21
N VAL A 104 1.99 -14.37 10.32
CA VAL A 104 1.46 -14.60 11.69
C VAL A 104 0.23 -13.72 11.94
N TRP A 105 0.18 -12.53 11.35
CA TRP A 105 -0.97 -11.62 11.40
C TRP A 105 -1.99 -11.88 10.29
N GLY A 106 -1.81 -12.96 9.52
CA GLY A 106 -2.71 -13.39 8.45
C GLY A 106 -2.59 -12.61 7.16
N VAL A 107 -1.55 -11.81 7.01
CA VAL A 107 -1.26 -11.06 5.79
C VAL A 107 -0.17 -11.80 5.01
N LEU A 108 -0.52 -12.31 3.84
CA LEU A 108 0.39 -13.03 2.97
C LEU A 108 0.82 -12.11 1.82
N VAL A 109 2.07 -11.68 1.84
CA VAL A 109 2.68 -10.97 0.71
C VAL A 109 3.13 -12.00 -0.31
N GLY A 110 2.58 -11.93 -1.51
CA GLY A 110 2.94 -12.84 -2.59
C GLY A 110 4.29 -12.45 -3.20
N GLN A 111 4.98 -13.46 -3.72
CA GLN A 111 6.20 -13.25 -4.50
C GLN A 111 5.85 -12.93 -5.96
N GLY A 112 6.71 -12.17 -6.62
CA GLY A 112 6.53 -11.76 -8.02
C GLY A 112 5.73 -10.47 -8.17
N TYR A 113 5.65 -10.02 -9.39
CA TYR A 113 5.14 -8.71 -9.79
C TYR A 113 3.81 -8.84 -10.50
N ILE A 114 2.85 -8.02 -10.12
CA ILE A 114 1.58 -7.96 -10.83
C ILE A 114 1.78 -7.16 -12.12
N ARG A 115 1.38 -7.75 -13.24
CA ARG A 115 1.24 -7.08 -14.52
C ARG A 115 -0.21 -7.05 -14.93
N ASP A 116 -0.72 -5.89 -15.32
CA ASP A 116 -2.11 -5.72 -15.78
C ASP A 116 -2.08 -5.17 -17.21
N GLU A 117 -2.62 -5.93 -18.16
CA GLU A 117 -2.62 -5.53 -19.57
C GLU A 117 -3.59 -4.38 -19.86
N ASP A 118 -4.65 -4.25 -19.05
CA ASP A 118 -5.68 -3.23 -19.23
C ASP A 118 -5.38 -1.96 -18.42
N ARG A 119 -4.67 -2.10 -17.30
CA ARG A 119 -4.46 -1.05 -16.29
C ARG A 119 -3.00 -0.79 -15.95
N SER A 120 -2.11 -0.88 -16.92
CA SER A 120 -0.72 -0.44 -16.77
C SER A 120 -0.47 0.89 -17.45
N VAL A 121 0.53 1.61 -16.98
CA VAL A 121 1.00 2.85 -17.61
C VAL A 121 1.60 2.52 -18.96
N GLN A 122 1.22 3.25 -20.00
CA GLN A 122 1.70 3.01 -21.35
C GLN A 122 3.23 3.15 -21.43
N GLY A 123 3.89 2.09 -21.91
CA GLY A 123 5.35 2.02 -21.98
C GLY A 123 6.03 1.56 -20.69
N LEU A 124 5.28 1.36 -19.60
CA LEU A 124 5.74 0.85 -18.31
C LEU A 124 4.85 -0.32 -17.88
N PRO A 125 5.03 -1.51 -18.45
CA PRO A 125 4.11 -2.64 -18.28
C PRO A 125 4.00 -3.16 -16.85
N HIS A 126 4.99 -2.88 -15.99
CA HIS A 126 5.01 -3.26 -14.57
C HIS A 126 4.49 -2.16 -13.64
N THR A 127 4.16 -0.99 -14.18
CA THR A 127 3.57 0.09 -13.40
C THR A 127 2.05 0.02 -13.52
N LEU A 128 1.40 -0.45 -12.47
CA LEU A 128 -0.05 -0.49 -12.40
C LEU A 128 -0.63 0.93 -12.35
N GLN A 129 -1.78 1.12 -12.99
CA GLN A 129 -2.59 2.31 -12.89
C GLN A 129 -3.96 1.93 -12.36
N LEU A 130 -4.12 1.99 -11.06
CA LEU A 130 -5.29 1.47 -10.36
C LEU A 130 -6.29 2.58 -10.03
N GLN A 131 -7.52 2.15 -9.84
CA GLN A 131 -8.57 2.91 -9.19
C GLN A 131 -8.88 2.24 -7.86
N THR A 132 -9.03 3.05 -6.81
CA THR A 132 -9.45 2.52 -5.52
C THR A 132 -10.88 2.02 -5.59
N ASN A 133 -11.18 0.99 -4.81
CA ASN A 133 -12.51 0.43 -4.74
C ASN A 133 -13.46 1.41 -4.06
N ASN A 134 -14.71 1.46 -4.53
CA ASN A 134 -15.78 2.08 -3.77
C ASN A 134 -16.43 0.99 -2.89
N PRO A 135 -16.28 1.05 -1.56
CA PRO A 135 -16.82 0.02 -0.68
C PRO A 135 -18.34 -0.13 -0.76
N LEU A 136 -19.05 0.91 -1.19
CA LEU A 136 -20.49 0.87 -1.45
C LEU A 136 -20.87 -0.03 -2.64
N GLN A 137 -19.90 -0.36 -3.50
CA GLN A 137 -20.09 -1.26 -4.64
C GLN A 137 -19.80 -2.73 -4.30
N PHE A 138 -19.24 -3.02 -3.13
CA PHE A 138 -19.15 -4.39 -2.62
C PHE A 138 -20.52 -4.84 -2.14
N THR A 139 -21.39 -5.11 -3.09
CA THR A 139 -22.73 -5.65 -2.82
C THR A 139 -22.64 -7.09 -2.36
N ALA A 140 -23.19 -7.32 -1.19
CA ALA A 140 -24.05 -8.45 -0.77
C ALA A 140 -23.53 -9.90 -0.86
N GLU A 141 -22.54 -10.27 -1.64
CA GLU A 141 -22.15 -11.68 -1.80
C GLU A 141 -21.00 -12.14 -0.89
N SER A 142 -20.32 -11.24 -0.20
CA SER A 142 -19.31 -11.55 0.83
C SER A 142 -19.68 -10.94 2.20
N THR A 143 -20.92 -10.66 2.45
CA THR A 143 -21.40 -9.96 3.62
C THR A 143 -21.50 -10.85 4.86
N ARG A 144 -20.46 -10.94 5.62
CA ARG A 144 -20.60 -10.56 7.03
C ARG A 144 -20.89 -9.06 7.02
N SER A 145 -21.88 -8.61 7.75
CA SER A 145 -22.23 -7.20 7.83
C SER A 145 -21.01 -6.42 8.31
N ILE A 146 -20.33 -5.75 7.37
CA ILE A 146 -19.21 -4.86 7.70
C ILE A 146 -19.80 -3.82 8.65
N ASP A 147 -19.21 -3.67 9.83
CA ASP A 147 -19.60 -2.67 10.80
C ASP A 147 -19.72 -1.31 10.08
N PRO A 148 -20.80 -0.55 10.29
CA PRO A 148 -20.98 0.77 9.68
C PRO A 148 -19.80 1.72 9.91
N GLN A 149 -19.09 1.60 11.02
CA GLN A 149 -17.89 2.39 11.30
C GLN A 149 -16.73 1.96 10.40
N VAL A 150 -16.54 0.65 10.21
CA VAL A 150 -15.52 0.11 9.28
C VAL A 150 -15.84 0.52 7.85
N LEU A 151 -17.10 0.51 7.47
CA LEU A 151 -17.52 0.95 6.14
C LEU A 151 -17.26 2.44 5.92
N ALA A 152 -17.61 3.28 6.89
CA ALA A 152 -17.31 4.72 6.83
C ALA A 152 -15.82 5.00 6.68
N THR A 153 -15.02 4.20 7.34
CA THR A 153 -13.60 4.09 7.28
C THR A 153 -13.05 3.82 5.90
N LEU A 154 -13.48 2.73 5.31
CA LEU A 154 -13.05 2.32 3.99
C LEU A 154 -13.39 3.39 2.95
N ILE A 155 -14.56 4.02 3.07
CA ILE A 155 -14.96 5.16 2.22
C ILE A 155 -14.00 6.34 2.42
N GLY A 156 -13.61 6.64 3.65
CA GLY A 156 -12.64 7.71 3.95
C GLY A 156 -11.29 7.47 3.27
N ILE A 157 -10.82 6.23 3.20
CA ILE A 157 -9.56 5.88 2.54
C ILE A 157 -9.70 5.93 1.01
N THR A 158 -10.71 5.27 0.46
CA THR A 158 -10.79 4.95 -0.96
C THR A 158 -11.62 5.93 -1.78
N ALA A 159 -12.58 6.59 -1.15
CA ALA A 159 -13.52 7.49 -1.81
C ALA A 159 -13.89 8.72 -0.94
N PRO A 160 -12.91 9.52 -0.48
CA PRO A 160 -13.08 10.55 0.54
C PRO A 160 -14.08 11.65 0.18
N LYS A 161 -14.46 11.77 -1.09
CA LYS A 161 -15.47 12.73 -1.58
C LYS A 161 -16.61 12.03 -2.32
N GLY A 162 -16.87 10.76 -1.97
CA GLY A 162 -17.85 9.93 -2.65
C GLY A 162 -17.40 9.43 -4.02
N GLN A 163 -16.16 9.72 -4.42
CA GLN A 163 -15.56 9.26 -5.67
C GLN A 163 -14.28 8.50 -5.38
N SER A 164 -14.11 7.35 -6.01
CA SER A 164 -12.89 6.56 -5.95
C SER A 164 -11.68 7.36 -6.42
N LEU A 165 -10.54 7.16 -5.77
CA LEU A 165 -9.28 7.73 -6.23
C LEU A 165 -8.86 7.01 -7.51
N GLY A 166 -8.74 7.74 -8.58
CA GLY A 166 -8.24 7.23 -9.86
C GLY A 166 -6.74 7.45 -10.01
N ASN A 167 -6.12 6.71 -10.93
CA ASN A 167 -4.72 6.90 -11.29
C ASN A 167 -3.74 6.72 -10.10
N VAL A 168 -3.98 5.71 -9.27
CA VAL A 168 -3.00 5.27 -8.26
C VAL A 168 -1.94 4.45 -9.00
N ARG A 169 -0.72 4.96 -9.07
CA ARG A 169 0.39 4.30 -9.76
C ARG A 169 1.18 3.46 -8.79
N MET A 170 1.39 2.19 -9.11
CA MET A 170 2.18 1.25 -8.32
C MET A 170 3.23 0.58 -9.21
N PRO A 171 4.49 1.03 -9.15
CA PRO A 171 5.57 0.42 -9.92
C PRO A 171 6.02 -0.90 -9.27
N GLY A 172 5.65 -2.04 -9.84
CA GLY A 172 6.16 -3.33 -9.36
C GLY A 172 5.44 -3.91 -8.14
N ALA A 173 4.12 -3.80 -8.07
CA ALA A 173 3.35 -4.25 -6.92
C ALA A 173 3.31 -5.78 -6.76
N ALA A 174 3.43 -6.25 -5.51
CA ALA A 174 3.15 -7.60 -5.09
C ALA A 174 1.65 -7.82 -4.82
N PRO A 175 1.11 -9.02 -5.05
CA PRO A 175 -0.24 -9.35 -4.62
C PRO A 175 -0.28 -9.59 -3.12
N ILE A 176 -1.29 -9.04 -2.47
CA ILE A 176 -1.58 -9.30 -1.06
C ILE A 176 -2.76 -10.27 -0.96
N ARG A 177 -2.67 -11.23 -0.06
CA ARG A 177 -3.75 -12.13 0.31
C ARG A 177 -3.95 -12.11 1.82
N ILE A 178 -5.19 -12.29 2.24
CA ILE A 178 -5.50 -12.37 3.67
C ILE A 178 -5.98 -13.76 4.00
N SER A 179 -5.40 -14.36 5.04
CA SER A 179 -5.87 -15.63 5.60
C SER A 179 -7.25 -15.44 6.21
N GLN A 180 -8.16 -16.35 5.89
CA GLN A 180 -9.49 -16.36 6.51
C GLN A 180 -9.36 -16.85 7.96
N ASP A 181 -9.83 -16.03 8.89
CA ASP A 181 -9.81 -16.31 10.33
C ASP A 181 -10.97 -15.53 10.97
N PRO A 182 -11.76 -16.15 11.89
CA PRO A 182 -12.90 -15.48 12.54
C PRO A 182 -12.52 -14.22 13.33
N ASN A 183 -11.25 -14.14 13.78
CA ASN A 183 -10.71 -13.00 14.53
C ASN A 183 -10.18 -11.89 13.63
N ARG A 184 -10.60 -11.87 12.35
CA ARG A 184 -10.05 -10.94 11.37
C ARG A 184 -11.08 -10.46 10.38
N ASP A 185 -11.14 -9.15 10.23
CA ASP A 185 -11.89 -8.50 9.17
C ASP A 185 -10.91 -7.86 8.18
N SER A 186 -11.17 -7.98 6.90
CA SER A 186 -10.33 -7.40 5.88
C SER A 186 -11.14 -6.92 4.68
N ALA A 187 -10.63 -5.88 4.05
CA ALA A 187 -11.21 -5.36 2.82
C ALA A 187 -10.13 -5.00 1.81
N PRO A 188 -10.24 -5.46 0.57
CA PRO A 188 -9.37 -5.03 -0.51
C PRO A 188 -9.68 -3.57 -0.88
N LEU A 189 -8.64 -2.73 -0.96
CA LEU A 189 -8.79 -1.31 -1.24
C LEU A 189 -8.63 -0.95 -2.72
N ALA A 190 -8.01 -1.82 -3.50
CA ALA A 190 -7.90 -1.68 -4.95
C ALA A 190 -7.78 -3.06 -5.60
N PHE A 191 -8.27 -3.19 -6.85
CA PHE A 191 -8.12 -4.40 -7.66
C PHE A 191 -7.50 -4.11 -9.02
N THR A 192 -6.79 -5.09 -9.53
CA THR A 192 -6.39 -5.15 -10.93
C THR A 192 -7.55 -5.62 -11.82
N SER A 193 -7.35 -5.62 -13.13
CA SER A 193 -8.31 -6.21 -14.06
C SER A 193 -8.25 -7.74 -14.04
N ASN A 194 -9.24 -8.38 -14.69
CA ASN A 194 -9.22 -9.83 -14.91
C ASN A 194 -8.11 -10.25 -15.90
N ASN A 195 -7.55 -9.30 -16.64
CA ASN A 195 -6.46 -9.51 -17.59
C ASN A 195 -5.09 -9.17 -16.98
N SER A 196 -4.97 -9.41 -15.68
CA SER A 196 -3.73 -9.28 -14.93
C SER A 196 -3.09 -10.64 -14.66
N TYR A 197 -1.78 -10.65 -14.56
CA TYR A 197 -0.96 -11.84 -14.37
C TYR A 197 0.11 -11.60 -13.33
N LEU A 198 0.48 -12.65 -12.59
CA LEU A 198 1.59 -12.62 -11.66
C LEU A 198 2.82 -13.19 -12.34
N ILE A 199 3.83 -12.36 -12.54
CA ILE A 199 5.08 -12.72 -13.19
C ILE A 199 6.23 -12.79 -12.18
N PRO A 200 7.22 -13.71 -12.37
CA PRO A 200 8.25 -13.96 -11.38
C PRO A 200 9.27 -12.82 -11.24
N ASP A 201 9.56 -12.12 -12.31
CA ASP A 201 10.56 -11.03 -12.34
C ASP A 201 10.19 -9.93 -13.33
N LEU A 202 10.86 -8.77 -13.21
CA LEU A 202 10.60 -7.59 -14.05
C LEU A 202 11.18 -7.70 -15.47
N ASP A 203 12.12 -8.59 -15.69
CA ASP A 203 12.75 -8.77 -17.03
C ASP A 203 11.77 -9.40 -17.99
N ARG A 204 10.78 -10.09 -17.46
CA ARG A 204 9.76 -10.76 -18.24
C ARG A 204 8.61 -9.81 -18.60
N VAL A 205 8.61 -9.38 -19.85
CA VAL A 205 7.64 -8.40 -20.37
C VAL A 205 6.27 -9.03 -20.66
N GLU A 206 6.21 -10.30 -21.08
CA GLU A 206 4.95 -10.94 -21.44
C GLU A 206 4.59 -12.09 -20.51
N PRO A 207 3.32 -12.16 -20.06
CA PRO A 207 2.87 -13.26 -19.23
C PRO A 207 2.78 -14.55 -20.03
N ASN A 208 3.03 -15.68 -19.38
CA ASN A 208 2.76 -16.99 -19.95
C ASN A 208 1.27 -17.34 -19.82
N LYS A 209 0.50 -17.10 -20.87
CA LYS A 209 -0.95 -17.35 -20.94
C LYS A 209 -1.29 -18.82 -21.27
N GLY A 210 -0.31 -19.72 -21.23
CA GLY A 210 -0.53 -21.14 -21.46
C GLY A 210 -1.49 -21.79 -20.47
N THR A 211 -1.89 -23.02 -20.74
CA THR A 211 -2.71 -23.82 -19.83
C THR A 211 -1.81 -24.83 -19.12
N GLY A 212 -1.95 -24.95 -17.79
CA GLY A 212 -1.22 -25.92 -16.98
C GLY A 212 -0.29 -25.31 -15.94
N ALA A 213 0.57 -26.15 -15.34
CA ALA A 213 1.43 -25.76 -14.22
C ALA A 213 2.49 -24.68 -14.54
N GLN A 214 2.73 -24.39 -15.82
CA GLN A 214 3.68 -23.38 -16.27
C GLN A 214 3.03 -22.04 -16.64
N SER A 215 1.68 -21.96 -16.60
CA SER A 215 1.00 -20.68 -16.83
C SER A 215 1.15 -19.75 -15.64
N ASP A 216 1.27 -18.47 -15.92
CA ASP A 216 1.29 -17.46 -14.85
C ASP A 216 -0.10 -17.36 -14.21
N PRO A 217 -0.19 -17.25 -12.88
CA PRO A 217 -1.47 -17.04 -12.21
C PRO A 217 -2.17 -15.80 -12.75
N GLN A 218 -3.46 -15.97 -13.09
CA GLN A 218 -4.32 -14.88 -13.58
C GLN A 218 -5.11 -14.25 -12.44
N GLY A 219 -5.30 -12.92 -12.53
CA GLY A 219 -6.05 -12.13 -11.57
C GLY A 219 -7.57 -12.27 -11.66
N PRO A 220 -8.32 -11.40 -11.01
CA PRO A 220 -7.85 -10.13 -10.43
C PRO A 220 -7.04 -10.31 -9.14
N PHE A 221 -6.05 -9.46 -8.93
CA PHE A 221 -5.27 -9.39 -7.71
C PHE A 221 -5.62 -8.13 -6.93
N SER A 222 -5.43 -8.16 -5.62
CA SER A 222 -5.47 -6.95 -4.80
C SER A 222 -4.08 -6.64 -4.26
N PRO A 223 -3.47 -5.53 -4.66
CA PRO A 223 -2.19 -5.08 -4.10
C PRO A 223 -2.35 -4.29 -2.81
N VAL A 224 -3.56 -3.98 -2.35
CA VAL A 224 -3.77 -3.17 -1.14
C VAL A 224 -4.93 -3.71 -0.34
N PHE A 225 -4.71 -3.94 0.96
CA PHE A 225 -5.73 -4.37 1.90
C PHE A 225 -5.75 -3.49 3.15
N PHE A 226 -6.96 -3.29 3.68
CA PHE A 226 -7.21 -2.93 5.05
C PHE A 226 -7.47 -4.19 5.87
N VAL A 227 -6.89 -4.28 7.07
CA VAL A 227 -7.01 -5.43 7.95
C VAL A 227 -7.25 -4.97 9.37
N GLN A 228 -8.25 -5.57 10.01
CA GLN A 228 -8.48 -5.49 11.46
C GLN A 228 -8.22 -6.87 12.05
N ALA A 229 -7.44 -6.95 13.11
CA ALA A 229 -7.09 -8.22 13.74
C ALA A 229 -7.17 -8.09 15.26
N PHE A 230 -7.80 -9.08 15.91
CA PHE A 230 -7.88 -9.19 17.38
C PHE A 230 -6.68 -9.93 17.97
N GLY A 231 -5.80 -10.44 17.13
CA GLY A 231 -4.60 -11.17 17.51
C GLY A 231 -3.94 -11.87 16.34
N PRO A 232 -2.83 -12.56 16.60
CA PRO A 232 -2.18 -13.40 15.61
C PRO A 232 -3.09 -14.58 15.20
N LEU A 233 -2.75 -15.26 14.09
CA LEU A 233 -3.44 -16.47 13.63
C LEU A 233 -3.45 -17.54 14.75
N GLY A 234 -4.62 -18.18 14.94
CA GLY A 234 -4.79 -19.21 15.95
C GLY A 234 -4.91 -18.68 17.39
N ALA A 235 -5.02 -17.37 17.58
CA ALA A 235 -5.45 -16.83 18.87
C ALA A 235 -6.86 -17.36 19.24
N PRO A 236 -7.13 -17.60 20.55
CA PRO A 236 -8.46 -18.02 20.95
C PRO A 236 -9.52 -17.04 20.49
N ASP A 237 -10.67 -17.56 20.05
CA ASP A 237 -11.79 -16.72 19.68
C ASP A 237 -12.13 -15.75 20.80
N ALA A 238 -12.30 -14.49 20.47
CA ALA A 238 -12.76 -13.51 21.42
C ALA A 238 -14.15 -13.95 21.92
N THR A 239 -14.24 -14.33 23.19
CA THR A 239 -15.50 -14.76 23.83
C THR A 239 -16.48 -13.62 24.05
N SER A 240 -16.03 -12.40 23.87
CA SER A 240 -16.77 -11.15 23.89
C SER A 240 -16.37 -10.31 22.70
N GLN A 241 -17.27 -9.45 22.21
CA GLN A 241 -16.95 -8.51 21.17
C GLN A 241 -15.83 -7.59 21.69
N PRO A 242 -14.60 -7.60 21.07
CA PRO A 242 -13.50 -6.82 21.56
C PRO A 242 -13.82 -5.33 21.45
N SER A 243 -13.31 -4.58 22.40
CA SER A 243 -13.42 -3.13 22.34
C SER A 243 -12.59 -2.57 21.18
N ASP A 244 -12.98 -1.41 20.69
CA ASP A 244 -12.27 -0.72 19.59
C ASP A 244 -10.78 -0.48 19.89
N THR A 245 -10.43 -0.44 21.17
CA THR A 245 -9.07 -0.25 21.67
C THR A 245 -8.21 -1.52 21.63
N GLU A 246 -8.83 -2.69 21.46
CA GLU A 246 -8.16 -3.99 21.42
C GLU A 246 -7.90 -4.48 19.99
N ILE A 247 -8.33 -3.73 18.99
CA ILE A 247 -8.26 -4.11 17.59
C ILE A 247 -7.01 -3.50 16.93
N ALA A 248 -6.07 -4.33 16.54
CA ALA A 248 -4.97 -3.90 15.66
C ALA A 248 -5.51 -3.55 14.28
N ARG A 249 -5.14 -2.38 13.78
CA ARG A 249 -5.54 -1.91 12.43
C ARG A 249 -4.33 -1.77 11.55
N MET A 250 -4.42 -2.32 10.35
CA MET A 250 -3.33 -2.30 9.39
C MET A 250 -3.83 -1.89 8.01
N VAL A 251 -3.03 -1.09 7.30
CA VAL A 251 -3.14 -0.93 5.85
C VAL A 251 -1.87 -1.47 5.23
N VAL A 252 -2.04 -2.43 4.32
CA VAL A 252 -0.93 -3.12 3.68
C VAL A 252 -0.93 -2.81 2.20
N PHE A 253 0.18 -2.30 1.70
CA PHE A 253 0.43 -2.02 0.29
C PHE A 253 1.46 -3.03 -0.24
N GLY A 254 1.27 -3.52 -1.45
CA GLY A 254 2.20 -4.42 -2.14
C GLY A 254 3.33 -3.73 -2.89
N ASP A 255 3.46 -2.43 -2.71
CA ASP A 255 4.47 -1.58 -3.35
C ASP A 255 4.82 -0.43 -2.40
N SER A 256 6.09 -0.14 -2.20
CA SER A 256 6.53 1.04 -1.44
C SER A 256 6.88 2.21 -2.35
N ASP A 257 7.20 1.94 -3.61
CA ASP A 257 7.67 2.93 -4.57
C ASP A 257 6.59 3.91 -5.02
N PHE A 258 5.30 3.57 -4.84
CA PHE A 258 4.19 4.44 -5.23
C PHE A 258 4.17 5.78 -4.49
N VAL A 259 4.83 5.88 -3.34
CA VAL A 259 4.96 7.09 -2.52
C VAL A 259 6.40 7.59 -2.37
N ASN A 260 7.34 7.05 -3.13
CA ASN A 260 8.69 7.59 -3.17
C ASN A 260 8.72 8.99 -3.82
N ASN A 261 9.85 9.69 -3.73
CA ASN A 261 9.98 11.06 -4.24
C ASN A 261 9.71 11.20 -5.75
N LEU A 262 9.88 10.13 -6.52
CA LEU A 262 9.62 10.13 -7.96
C LEU A 262 8.13 10.00 -8.28
N ASN A 263 7.42 9.16 -7.53
CA ASN A 263 6.05 8.77 -7.82
C ASN A 263 5.00 9.54 -6.99
N TYR A 264 5.40 10.12 -5.86
CA TYR A 264 4.51 10.77 -4.90
C TYR A 264 3.55 11.80 -5.53
N ASN A 265 4.02 12.57 -6.50
CA ASN A 265 3.23 13.59 -7.18
C ASN A 265 2.56 13.07 -8.47
N LEU A 266 2.72 11.79 -8.80
CA LEU A 266 2.18 11.18 -10.00
C LEU A 266 0.82 10.51 -9.70
N GLY A 267 -0.27 11.18 -10.01
CA GLY A 267 -1.62 10.65 -9.77
C GLY A 267 -2.10 10.81 -8.33
N SER A 268 -2.90 9.86 -7.86
CA SER A 268 -3.56 9.90 -6.54
C SER A 268 -2.87 9.03 -5.48
N GLY A 269 -1.64 8.57 -5.72
CA GLY A 269 -0.91 7.71 -4.77
C GLY A 269 -0.67 8.40 -3.43
N ALA A 270 -0.27 9.67 -3.47
CA ALA A 270 -0.09 10.49 -2.27
C ALA A 270 -1.37 10.63 -1.45
N ASP A 271 -2.50 10.89 -2.11
CA ASP A 271 -3.79 11.00 -1.44
C ASP A 271 -4.21 9.67 -0.82
N PHE A 272 -3.98 8.56 -1.52
CA PHE A 272 -4.28 7.23 -1.00
C PHE A 272 -3.47 6.90 0.25
N PHE A 273 -2.16 7.18 0.23
CA PHE A 273 -1.28 7.01 1.38
C PHE A 273 -1.70 7.88 2.57
N LEU A 274 -1.91 9.18 2.35
CA LEU A 274 -2.26 10.12 3.41
C LEU A 274 -3.66 9.84 3.98
N ASN A 275 -4.63 9.46 3.14
CA ASN A 275 -5.95 9.05 3.62
C ASN A 275 -5.86 7.81 4.50
N SER A 276 -5.01 6.83 4.11
CA SER A 276 -4.77 5.63 4.92
C SER A 276 -4.16 5.96 6.28
N ALA A 277 -3.18 6.90 6.32
CA ALA A 277 -2.57 7.36 7.55
C ALA A 277 -3.57 8.09 8.45
N ASN A 278 -4.28 9.08 7.91
CA ASN A 278 -5.30 9.86 8.63
C ASN A 278 -6.37 8.94 9.22
N TYR A 279 -6.76 7.95 8.44
CA TYR A 279 -7.73 6.98 8.89
C TYR A 279 -7.21 6.11 10.04
N LEU A 280 -6.01 5.54 9.88
CA LEU A 280 -5.41 4.74 10.95
C LEU A 280 -5.24 5.56 12.24
N LEU A 281 -4.97 6.86 12.12
CA LEU A 281 -4.85 7.79 13.25
C LEU A 281 -6.20 8.25 13.84
N GLY A 282 -7.32 7.89 13.21
CA GLY A 282 -8.65 8.31 13.66
C GLY A 282 -8.96 9.77 13.37
N ASP A 283 -8.18 10.44 12.53
CA ASP A 283 -8.32 11.85 12.21
C ASP A 283 -9.14 12.06 10.93
N TYR A 284 -10.43 11.77 11.04
CA TYR A 284 -11.38 11.85 9.92
C TYR A 284 -11.60 13.26 9.39
N SER A 285 -11.28 14.29 10.18
CA SER A 285 -11.49 15.67 9.79
C SER A 285 -10.49 16.16 8.74
N LEU A 286 -9.28 15.62 8.72
CA LEU A 286 -8.22 16.01 7.80
C LEU A 286 -8.38 15.43 6.38
N VAL A 287 -9.21 14.41 6.21
CA VAL A 287 -9.46 13.78 4.89
C VAL A 287 -10.10 14.76 3.89
N SER A 288 -10.77 15.82 4.34
CA SER A 288 -11.55 16.71 3.47
C SER A 288 -10.89 18.06 3.12
N VAL A 289 -9.79 18.45 3.77
CA VAL A 289 -9.23 19.83 3.68
C VAL A 289 -7.83 19.84 3.09
N ARG A 290 -7.60 19.17 1.97
CA ARG A 290 -6.31 19.29 1.27
C ARG A 290 -6.34 20.44 0.26
N PRO A 291 -5.27 21.23 0.19
CA PRO A 291 -5.10 22.16 -0.92
C PRO A 291 -5.11 21.33 -2.21
N LYS A 292 -5.84 21.82 -3.20
CA LYS A 292 -5.95 21.19 -4.52
C LYS A 292 -4.54 20.95 -5.06
N ALA A 293 -4.10 19.70 -5.11
CA ALA A 293 -2.84 19.36 -5.75
C ALA A 293 -2.89 19.89 -7.18
N PHE A 294 -1.81 20.50 -7.63
CA PHE A 294 -1.67 20.87 -9.04
C PHE A 294 -1.75 19.57 -9.83
N THR A 295 -2.88 19.31 -10.45
CA THR A 295 -3.00 18.22 -11.38
C THR A 295 -2.14 18.56 -12.58
N PHE A 296 -0.94 17.99 -12.64
CA PHE A 296 -0.25 17.92 -13.92
C PHE A 296 -1.20 17.16 -14.85
N ARG A 297 -1.69 17.82 -15.86
CA ARG A 297 -2.43 17.13 -16.92
C ARG A 297 -1.42 16.27 -17.66
N GLU A 298 -1.32 15.02 -17.24
CA GLU A 298 -0.60 14.05 -18.03
C GLU A 298 -1.38 13.76 -19.29
N LEU A 299 -0.68 13.81 -20.39
CA LEU A 299 -1.23 13.49 -21.69
C LEU A 299 -1.35 11.96 -21.80
N ASN A 300 -2.47 11.42 -21.32
CA ASN A 300 -2.78 9.99 -21.49
C ASN A 300 -3.23 9.77 -22.95
N LEU A 301 -2.28 9.41 -23.79
CA LEU A 301 -2.56 9.11 -25.19
C LEU A 301 -2.84 7.61 -25.34
N ASN A 302 -3.93 7.29 -26.01
CA ASN A 302 -4.16 5.95 -26.52
C ASN A 302 -3.06 5.61 -27.57
N ARG A 303 -2.77 4.32 -27.80
CA ARG A 303 -1.74 3.85 -28.75
C ARG A 303 -1.89 4.49 -30.13
N ASN A 304 -3.12 4.69 -30.60
CA ASN A 304 -3.39 5.33 -31.88
C ASN A 304 -3.09 6.84 -31.84
N GLU A 305 -3.42 7.51 -30.76
CA GLU A 305 -3.16 8.92 -30.55
C GLU A 305 -1.65 9.20 -30.41
N TYR A 306 -0.95 8.32 -29.67
CA TYR A 306 0.52 8.39 -29.56
C TYR A 306 1.19 8.24 -30.94
N ASN A 307 0.77 7.25 -31.71
CA ASN A 307 1.28 7.06 -33.06
C ASN A 307 0.97 8.28 -33.96
N PHE A 308 -0.24 8.82 -33.86
CA PHE A 308 -0.60 10.02 -34.59
C PHE A 308 0.29 11.22 -34.23
N VAL A 309 0.50 11.49 -32.94
CA VAL A 309 1.38 12.59 -32.48
C VAL A 309 2.81 12.37 -32.94
N ARG A 310 3.33 11.15 -32.85
CA ARG A 310 4.69 10.78 -33.27
C ARG A 310 4.87 10.97 -34.77
N PHE A 311 3.95 10.48 -35.60
CA PHE A 311 4.07 10.57 -37.03
C PHE A 311 3.73 11.96 -37.57
N SER A 312 2.79 12.69 -36.95
CA SER A 312 2.45 14.04 -37.38
C SER A 312 3.59 15.02 -37.19
N SER A 313 4.32 14.94 -36.09
CA SER A 313 5.46 15.83 -35.86
C SER A 313 6.68 15.51 -36.73
N TRP A 314 6.89 14.24 -37.04
CA TRP A 314 8.10 13.82 -37.77
C TRP A 314 7.93 13.75 -39.29
N LEU A 315 6.74 13.46 -39.78
CA LEU A 315 6.48 13.31 -41.23
C LEU A 315 5.65 14.42 -41.80
N PHE A 316 4.57 14.81 -41.13
CA PHE A 316 3.56 15.74 -41.68
C PHE A 316 4.09 17.17 -41.76
N MET A 317 4.81 17.66 -40.74
CA MET A 317 5.36 19.02 -40.75
C MET A 317 6.49 19.18 -41.80
N PRO A 318 7.49 18.33 -41.89
CA PRO A 318 8.50 18.43 -42.96
C PRO A 318 7.91 18.20 -44.33
N GLY A 319 6.94 17.31 -44.48
CA GLY A 319 6.25 17.05 -45.74
C GLY A 319 5.49 18.27 -46.24
N LEU A 320 4.77 18.96 -45.37
CA LEU A 320 4.03 20.18 -45.69
C LEU A 320 4.95 21.32 -46.10
N LEU A 321 6.08 21.50 -45.43
CA LEU A 321 7.11 22.46 -45.77
C LEU A 321 7.74 22.13 -47.15
N GLY A 322 7.99 20.85 -47.43
CA GLY A 322 8.46 20.38 -48.71
C GLY A 322 7.50 20.66 -49.87
N LEU A 323 6.20 20.41 -49.66
CA LEU A 323 5.16 20.73 -50.63
C LEU A 323 5.04 22.22 -50.88
N MET A 324 5.10 23.04 -49.83
CA MET A 324 5.11 24.51 -50.01
C MET A 324 6.34 24.98 -50.78
N ALA A 325 7.50 24.45 -50.51
CA ALA A 325 8.72 24.79 -51.25
C ALA A 325 8.62 24.36 -52.71
N ALA A 326 8.09 23.18 -53.01
CA ALA A 326 7.88 22.70 -54.36
C ALA A 326 6.84 23.56 -55.10
N PHE A 327 5.74 23.97 -54.42
CA PHE A 327 4.74 24.85 -54.96
C PHE A 327 5.29 26.24 -55.32
N VAL A 328 6.07 26.85 -54.42
CA VAL A 328 6.73 28.14 -54.66
C VAL A 328 7.70 28.04 -55.84
N TRP A 329 8.48 26.92 -55.89
CA TRP A 329 9.40 26.71 -57.03
C TRP A 329 8.66 26.56 -58.35
N TRP A 330 7.51 25.83 -58.36
CA TRP A 330 6.66 25.68 -59.55
C TRP A 330 6.06 26.97 -60.02
N VAL A 331 5.56 27.83 -59.13
CA VAL A 331 4.96 29.15 -59.45
C VAL A 331 6.01 30.15 -59.94
N ARG A 332 7.28 30.02 -59.52
CA ARG A 332 8.37 30.92 -59.94
C ARG A 332 9.05 30.47 -61.24
N ARG A 333 8.70 29.34 -61.78
CA ARG A 333 9.24 28.84 -63.04
C ARG A 333 8.29 29.17 -64.19
#